data_6fc0d66b3e42336e712811e979b3e4e4
#
_entry.id   6fc0d66b3e42336e712811e979b3e4e4
#
_cell.length_a   1.000
_cell.length_b   1.000
_cell.length_c   1.000
_cell.angle_alpha   90.00
_cell.angle_beta   90.00
_cell.angle_gamma   90.00
#
_symmetry.space_group_name_H-M   'P 1'
#
loop_
_entity.id
_entity.type
_entity.pdbx_description
1 polymer ?
#
loop_
_entity_poly.entity_id
_entity_poly.type
_entity_poly.pdbx_seq_one_letter_code
_entity_poly.pdbx_strand_id
1 'polypeptide(L)'
;MYNAPIIKKAIEILRLLVKEYQPLGVTEIAKDLSISKSTTYGILQSFQEEGLVSKDRTTKKYTIGKEMMRLSKMVFKGQDIATITRPFLERLAELVNETVFLGVREYDSVKIIDVIEAKKDFKISSPIGTKLPISAGAIGKIFLSTMSNEEVVEFLRDKGLPQYTENSITDINLFMEEIEKTRDLGYSIDLGEYLKGVWAAASLIYQDASPVGALWFVGFSNSMIDERLHYIIDNLKNTAEQISTRLSFSPL
;
A
#
# COMPACT_ATOMS: atom_id res chain seq x y z
N MET A 1 37.11 3.15 15.27
CA MET A 1 35.69 2.86 14.99
C MET A 1 35.67 1.65 14.07
N TYR A 2 35.20 0.48 14.54
CA TYR A 2 35.12 -0.70 13.70
C TYR A 2 34.01 -0.49 12.66
N ASN A 3 34.35 -0.54 11.39
CA ASN A 3 33.41 -0.40 10.28
C ASN A 3 33.41 -1.71 9.49
N ALA A 4 32.24 -2.30 9.26
CA ALA A 4 32.05 -3.53 8.49
C ALA A 4 31.34 -3.21 7.15
N PRO A 5 32.07 -2.79 6.11
CA PRO A 5 31.49 -2.35 4.85
C PRO A 5 30.60 -3.41 4.18
N ILE A 6 30.87 -4.69 4.42
CA ILE A 6 30.07 -5.79 3.87
C ILE A 6 28.66 -5.81 4.47
N ILE A 7 28.50 -5.49 5.74
CA ILE A 7 27.19 -5.43 6.40
C ILE A 7 26.34 -4.28 5.81
N LYS A 8 26.95 -3.13 5.55
CA LYS A 8 26.24 -2.00 4.89
C LYS A 8 25.69 -2.44 3.53
N LYS A 9 26.55 -3.06 2.70
CA LYS A 9 26.14 -3.58 1.39
C LYS A 9 25.03 -4.62 1.51
N ALA A 10 25.12 -5.50 2.50
CA ALA A 10 24.09 -6.51 2.76
C ALA A 10 22.73 -5.86 3.11
N ILE A 11 22.73 -4.83 3.96
CA ILE A 11 21.51 -4.08 4.30
C ILE A 11 20.94 -3.34 3.07
N GLU A 12 21.80 -2.74 2.25
CA GLU A 12 21.37 -2.06 1.01
C GLU A 12 20.70 -3.02 0.03
N ILE A 13 21.22 -4.26 -0.11
CA ILE A 13 20.58 -5.30 -0.93
C ILE A 13 19.19 -5.65 -0.40
N LEU A 14 19.03 -5.83 0.91
CA LEU A 14 17.70 -6.11 1.50
C LEU A 14 16.73 -4.94 1.28
N ARG A 15 17.19 -3.69 1.48
CA ARG A 15 16.38 -2.50 1.24
C ARG A 15 15.92 -2.40 -0.21
N LEU A 16 16.82 -2.68 -1.16
CA LEU A 16 16.48 -2.68 -2.58
C LEU A 16 15.42 -3.73 -2.89
N LEU A 17 15.59 -4.99 -2.43
CA LEU A 17 14.61 -6.06 -2.63
C LEU A 17 13.24 -5.77 -2.00
N VAL A 18 13.22 -5.04 -0.88
CA VAL A 18 11.96 -4.60 -0.25
C VAL A 18 11.32 -3.49 -1.07
N LYS A 19 12.12 -2.53 -1.57
CA LYS A 19 11.63 -1.35 -2.31
C LYS A 19 11.03 -1.72 -3.67
N GLU A 20 11.72 -2.58 -4.42
CA GLU A 20 11.39 -2.83 -5.84
C GLU A 20 10.16 -3.72 -6.05
N TYR A 21 9.62 -4.35 -5.02
CA TYR A 21 8.43 -5.23 -5.09
C TYR A 21 8.46 -6.30 -6.19
N GLN A 22 9.55 -6.39 -6.97
CA GLN A 22 9.75 -7.34 -8.06
C GLN A 22 11.00 -8.19 -7.82
N PRO A 23 11.02 -9.43 -8.32
CA PRO A 23 12.22 -10.26 -8.24
C PRO A 23 13.38 -9.66 -9.01
N LEU A 24 14.55 -9.51 -8.38
CA LEU A 24 15.76 -8.95 -8.99
C LEU A 24 16.86 -10.01 -9.17
N GLY A 25 17.58 -9.93 -10.30
CA GLY A 25 18.76 -10.73 -10.58
C GLY A 25 20.04 -10.14 -9.97
N VAL A 26 21.06 -10.98 -9.78
CA VAL A 26 22.38 -10.54 -9.25
C VAL A 26 22.96 -9.36 -10.03
N THR A 27 22.80 -9.36 -11.36
CA THR A 27 23.34 -8.30 -12.21
C THR A 27 22.61 -6.98 -12.06
N GLU A 28 21.28 -7.01 -11.90
CA GLU A 28 20.43 -5.86 -11.65
C GLU A 28 20.83 -5.23 -10.31
N ILE A 29 20.82 -6.01 -9.23
CA ILE A 29 21.21 -5.56 -7.88
C ILE A 29 22.64 -4.99 -7.85
N ALA A 30 23.59 -5.67 -8.49
CA ALA A 30 24.99 -5.26 -8.54
C ALA A 30 25.16 -3.89 -9.23
N LYS A 31 24.39 -3.66 -10.32
CA LYS A 31 24.39 -2.41 -11.06
C LYS A 31 23.77 -1.27 -10.23
N ASP A 32 22.58 -1.48 -9.66
CA ASP A 32 21.83 -0.46 -8.97
C ASP A 32 22.54 0.03 -7.70
N LEU A 33 23.22 -0.88 -6.99
CA LEU A 33 23.98 -0.55 -5.78
C LEU A 33 25.46 -0.27 -6.00
N SER A 34 25.94 -0.33 -7.25
CA SER A 34 27.37 -0.17 -7.58
C SER A 34 28.28 -1.12 -6.80
N ILE A 35 27.84 -2.38 -6.62
CA ILE A 35 28.58 -3.45 -5.93
C ILE A 35 29.06 -4.45 -6.96
N SER A 36 30.22 -5.10 -6.72
CA SER A 36 30.70 -6.16 -7.61
C SER A 36 29.73 -7.35 -7.64
N LYS A 37 29.55 -7.98 -8.81
CA LYS A 37 28.67 -9.16 -8.96
C LYS A 37 29.06 -10.30 -8.01
N SER A 38 30.36 -10.50 -7.77
CA SER A 38 30.86 -11.53 -6.85
C SER A 38 30.45 -11.26 -5.40
N THR A 39 30.58 -10.00 -4.96
CA THR A 39 30.14 -9.58 -3.62
C THR A 39 28.62 -9.69 -3.47
N THR A 40 27.86 -9.21 -4.47
CA THR A 40 26.39 -9.33 -4.49
C THR A 40 25.94 -10.77 -4.42
N TYR A 41 26.55 -11.65 -5.22
CA TYR A 41 26.25 -13.08 -5.23
C TYR A 41 26.55 -13.73 -3.87
N GLY A 42 27.72 -13.48 -3.28
CA GLY A 42 28.08 -14.03 -1.96
C GLY A 42 27.12 -13.60 -0.86
N ILE A 43 26.72 -12.32 -0.82
CA ILE A 43 25.73 -11.83 0.15
C ILE A 43 24.37 -12.50 -0.05
N LEU A 44 23.89 -12.56 -1.30
CA LEU A 44 22.61 -13.20 -1.61
C LEU A 44 22.59 -14.69 -1.29
N GLN A 45 23.72 -15.39 -1.48
CA GLN A 45 23.85 -16.78 -1.10
C GLN A 45 23.75 -16.97 0.41
N SER A 46 24.48 -16.17 1.20
CA SER A 46 24.38 -16.20 2.66
C SER A 46 22.94 -15.86 3.13
N PHE A 47 22.30 -14.88 2.52
CA PHE A 47 20.90 -14.56 2.83
C PHE A 47 19.94 -15.67 2.46
N GLN A 48 20.20 -16.41 1.37
CA GLN A 48 19.38 -17.55 0.96
C GLN A 48 19.55 -18.72 1.93
N GLU A 49 20.76 -19.00 2.40
CA GLU A 49 21.06 -20.03 3.41
C GLU A 49 20.31 -19.73 4.72
N GLU A 50 20.27 -18.46 5.13
CA GLU A 50 19.54 -18.00 6.32
C GLU A 50 18.02 -17.79 6.06
N GLY A 51 17.53 -18.04 4.84
CA GLY A 51 16.12 -17.85 4.49
C GLY A 51 15.64 -16.40 4.42
N LEU A 52 16.55 -15.41 4.51
CA LEU A 52 16.25 -13.98 4.42
C LEU A 52 15.84 -13.55 3.02
N VAL A 53 16.35 -14.26 2.00
CA VAL A 53 15.90 -14.12 0.61
C VAL A 53 15.53 -15.48 0.03
N SER A 54 14.67 -15.47 -0.97
CA SER A 54 14.28 -16.65 -1.74
C SER A 54 14.72 -16.48 -3.19
N LYS A 55 15.23 -17.54 -3.80
CA LYS A 55 15.63 -17.55 -5.21
C LYS A 55 14.65 -18.37 -6.02
N ASP A 56 14.08 -17.79 -7.04
CA ASP A 56 13.27 -18.51 -8.02
C ASP A 56 14.16 -19.46 -8.86
N ARG A 57 13.75 -20.70 -8.99
CA ARG A 57 14.54 -21.75 -9.67
C ARG A 57 14.62 -21.54 -11.19
N THR A 58 13.61 -20.93 -11.78
CA THR A 58 13.47 -20.74 -13.22
C THR A 58 14.14 -19.44 -13.67
N THR A 59 13.75 -18.32 -13.07
CA THR A 59 14.23 -16.98 -13.45
C THR A 59 15.59 -16.65 -12.85
N LYS A 60 16.05 -17.41 -11.82
CA LYS A 60 17.26 -17.13 -11.02
C LYS A 60 17.24 -15.81 -10.29
N LYS A 61 16.09 -15.15 -10.20
CA LYS A 61 15.88 -13.88 -9.49
C LYS A 61 15.60 -14.10 -8.02
N TYR A 62 15.86 -13.07 -7.21
CA TYR A 62 15.75 -13.09 -5.75
C TYR A 62 14.60 -12.17 -5.28
N THR A 63 13.92 -12.62 -4.24
CA THR A 63 12.90 -11.87 -3.50
C THR A 63 13.16 -11.98 -2.00
N ILE A 64 12.47 -11.21 -1.18
CA ILE A 64 12.50 -11.37 0.28
C ILE A 64 12.00 -12.76 0.67
N GLY A 65 12.72 -13.40 1.57
CA GLY A 65 12.46 -14.75 2.05
C GLY A 65 11.54 -14.83 3.27
N LYS A 66 11.11 -16.05 3.58
CA LYS A 66 10.16 -16.31 4.69
C LYS A 66 10.71 -15.94 6.06
N GLU A 67 12.03 -16.05 6.26
CA GLU A 67 12.66 -15.72 7.54
C GLU A 67 12.56 -14.23 7.85
N MET A 68 12.70 -13.34 6.86
CA MET A 68 12.47 -11.92 7.05
C MET A 68 11.03 -11.63 7.51
N MET A 69 10.05 -12.32 6.93
CA MET A 69 8.65 -12.23 7.37
C MET A 69 8.47 -12.77 8.80
N ARG A 70 9.19 -13.82 9.17
CA ARG A 70 9.15 -14.37 10.53
C ARG A 70 9.76 -13.40 11.54
N LEU A 71 10.91 -12.81 11.24
CA LEU A 71 11.56 -11.81 12.10
C LEU A 71 10.69 -10.58 12.28
N SER A 72 10.10 -10.07 11.19
CA SER A 72 9.18 -8.93 11.29
C SER A 72 7.99 -9.25 12.19
N LYS A 73 7.35 -10.42 12.02
CA LYS A 73 6.26 -10.86 12.89
C LYS A 73 6.66 -11.00 14.36
N MET A 74 7.92 -11.35 14.66
CA MET A 74 8.40 -11.44 16.04
C MET A 74 8.61 -10.06 16.66
N VAL A 75 9.10 -9.09 15.89
CA VAL A 75 9.23 -7.70 16.32
C VAL A 75 7.85 -7.10 16.55
N PHE A 76 6.91 -7.36 15.63
CA PHE A 76 5.54 -6.86 15.72
C PHE A 76 4.59 -7.72 16.58
N LYS A 77 5.12 -8.70 17.33
CA LYS A 77 4.32 -9.57 18.23
C LYS A 77 3.50 -8.84 19.31
N GLY A 78 3.64 -7.53 19.40
CA GLY A 78 2.87 -6.71 20.32
C GLY A 78 1.81 -5.80 19.68
N GLN A 79 1.88 -5.50 18.38
CA GLN A 79 1.00 -4.49 17.78
C GLN A 79 0.72 -4.81 16.30
N ASP A 80 -0.31 -5.62 16.06
CA ASP A 80 -0.92 -5.71 14.73
C ASP A 80 -1.52 -4.34 14.37
N ILE A 81 -1.17 -3.79 13.21
CA ILE A 81 -1.70 -2.52 12.73
C ILE A 81 -3.23 -2.48 12.81
N ALA A 82 -3.90 -3.59 12.52
CA ALA A 82 -5.35 -3.71 12.64
C ALA A 82 -5.83 -3.51 14.09
N THR A 83 -5.13 -4.07 15.08
CA THR A 83 -5.46 -3.90 16.49
C THR A 83 -5.33 -2.44 16.95
N ILE A 84 -4.25 -1.75 16.52
CA ILE A 84 -4.03 -0.34 16.88
C ILE A 84 -5.06 0.56 16.20
N THR A 85 -5.36 0.29 14.93
CA THR A 85 -6.21 1.16 14.11
C THR A 85 -7.69 0.96 14.38
N ARG A 86 -8.12 -0.22 14.84
CA ARG A 86 -9.53 -0.58 15.01
C ARG A 86 -10.36 0.44 15.78
N PRO A 87 -9.94 0.99 16.95
CA PRO A 87 -10.73 1.99 17.67
C PRO A 87 -10.96 3.29 16.87
N PHE A 88 -10.00 3.66 16.00
CA PHE A 88 -10.11 4.82 15.12
C PHE A 88 -11.08 4.55 13.96
N LEU A 89 -11.04 3.33 13.39
CA LEU A 89 -11.97 2.92 12.35
C LEU A 89 -13.40 2.90 12.87
N GLU A 90 -13.62 2.34 14.07
CA GLU A 90 -14.94 2.28 14.71
C GLU A 90 -15.52 3.69 14.91
N ARG A 91 -14.70 4.61 15.44
CA ARG A 91 -15.08 6.01 15.60
C ARG A 91 -15.38 6.68 14.27
N LEU A 92 -14.53 6.48 13.25
CA LEU A 92 -14.75 7.04 11.92
C LEU A 92 -16.03 6.51 11.29
N ALA A 93 -16.23 5.19 11.27
CA ALA A 93 -17.42 4.57 10.71
C ALA A 93 -18.72 5.08 11.39
N GLU A 94 -18.68 5.25 12.71
CA GLU A 94 -19.80 5.81 13.48
C GLU A 94 -20.07 7.27 13.13
N LEU A 95 -18.99 8.08 12.99
CA LEU A 95 -19.08 9.50 12.67
C LEU A 95 -19.61 9.76 11.27
N VAL A 96 -19.12 9.03 10.28
CA VAL A 96 -19.50 9.21 8.87
C VAL A 96 -20.71 8.38 8.46
N ASN A 97 -21.07 7.37 9.27
CA ASN A 97 -22.12 6.39 9.01
C ASN A 97 -21.99 5.72 7.62
N GLU A 98 -20.76 5.35 7.25
CA GLU A 98 -20.40 4.59 6.04
C GLU A 98 -19.47 3.44 6.41
N THR A 99 -19.36 2.43 5.54
CA THR A 99 -18.40 1.35 5.75
C THR A 99 -16.99 1.87 5.55
N VAL A 100 -16.11 1.63 6.52
CA VAL A 100 -14.71 2.01 6.52
C VAL A 100 -13.84 0.77 6.49
N PHE A 101 -12.82 0.80 5.68
CA PHE A 101 -11.86 -0.28 5.49
C PHE A 101 -10.45 0.16 5.86
N LEU A 102 -9.65 -0.80 6.28
CA LEU A 102 -8.19 -0.73 6.38
C LEU A 102 -7.58 -1.73 5.41
N GLY A 103 -6.61 -1.30 4.64
CA GLY A 103 -5.89 -2.19 3.73
C GLY A 103 -4.41 -1.91 3.68
N VAL A 104 -3.69 -2.93 3.24
CA VAL A 104 -2.25 -2.89 3.00
C VAL A 104 -1.96 -3.29 1.55
N ARG A 105 -0.91 -2.70 0.99
CA ARG A 105 -0.48 -3.06 -0.37
C ARG A 105 0.21 -4.41 -0.36
N GLU A 106 -0.20 -5.30 -1.26
CA GLU A 106 0.45 -6.57 -1.56
C GLU A 106 0.76 -6.63 -3.07
N TYR A 107 1.96 -6.24 -3.48
CA TYR A 107 2.40 -6.21 -4.89
C TYR A 107 1.49 -5.33 -5.77
N ASP A 108 0.65 -5.96 -6.61
CA ASP A 108 -0.27 -5.35 -7.57
C ASP A 108 -1.73 -5.32 -7.06
N SER A 109 -1.91 -5.55 -5.78
CA SER A 109 -3.23 -5.55 -5.13
C SER A 109 -3.19 -4.85 -3.78
N VAL A 110 -4.38 -4.49 -3.30
CA VAL A 110 -4.59 -4.02 -1.92
C VAL A 110 -5.43 -5.05 -1.20
N LYS A 111 -4.89 -5.57 -0.10
CA LYS A 111 -5.58 -6.54 0.75
C LYS A 111 -6.30 -5.84 1.89
N ILE A 112 -7.59 -6.11 2.04
CA ILE A 112 -8.39 -5.68 3.19
C ILE A 112 -7.92 -6.44 4.43
N ILE A 113 -7.50 -5.72 5.48
CA ILE A 113 -7.04 -6.31 6.74
C ILE A 113 -7.98 -6.02 7.91
N ASP A 114 -8.84 -5.00 7.80
CA ASP A 114 -9.93 -4.75 8.74
C ASP A 114 -11.09 -4.02 8.03
N VAL A 115 -12.31 -4.15 8.57
CA VAL A 115 -13.52 -3.50 8.08
C VAL A 115 -14.47 -3.20 9.23
N ILE A 116 -15.01 -1.98 9.24
CA ILE A 116 -16.11 -1.57 10.12
C ILE A 116 -17.29 -1.20 9.24
N GLU A 117 -18.32 -2.01 9.29
CA GLU A 117 -19.52 -1.81 8.48
C GLU A 117 -20.39 -0.67 9.00
N ALA A 118 -20.99 0.07 8.07
CA ALA A 118 -22.01 1.07 8.41
C ALA A 118 -23.18 0.45 9.15
N LYS A 119 -23.74 1.18 10.11
CA LYS A 119 -24.96 0.82 10.83
C LYS A 119 -26.22 1.18 10.02
N LYS A 120 -26.32 0.64 8.79
CA LYS A 120 -27.41 0.85 7.83
C LYS A 120 -27.95 -0.50 7.35
N ASP A 121 -29.22 -0.54 6.96
CA ASP A 121 -29.84 -1.73 6.36
C ASP A 121 -29.18 -2.07 5.01
N PHE A 122 -28.92 -1.05 4.19
CA PHE A 122 -28.20 -1.18 2.94
C PHE A 122 -26.80 -0.57 3.06
N LYS A 123 -25.78 -1.40 2.92
CA LYS A 123 -24.38 -1.01 3.02
C LYS A 123 -23.53 -1.79 2.02
N ILE A 124 -22.41 -1.22 1.63
CA ILE A 124 -21.40 -1.88 0.83
C ILE A 124 -20.36 -2.45 1.79
N SER A 125 -20.03 -3.71 1.65
CA SER A 125 -19.02 -4.37 2.47
C SER A 125 -18.22 -5.37 1.65
N SER A 126 -17.06 -5.75 2.16
CA SER A 126 -16.20 -6.81 1.61
C SER A 126 -15.50 -7.54 2.75
N PRO A 127 -15.34 -8.87 2.68
CA PRO A 127 -14.68 -9.63 3.73
C PRO A 127 -13.21 -9.25 3.91
N ILE A 128 -12.71 -9.36 5.15
CA ILE A 128 -11.27 -9.29 5.44
C ILE A 128 -10.54 -10.36 4.62
N GLY A 129 -9.40 -10.01 4.03
CA GLY A 129 -8.63 -10.86 3.15
C GLY A 129 -8.93 -10.67 1.65
N THR A 130 -10.02 -9.96 1.30
CA THR A 130 -10.31 -9.60 -0.11
C THR A 130 -9.16 -8.78 -0.67
N LYS A 131 -8.77 -9.08 -1.92
CA LYS A 131 -7.77 -8.35 -2.69
C LYS A 131 -8.43 -7.51 -3.77
N LEU A 132 -8.15 -6.23 -3.77
CA LEU A 132 -8.60 -5.27 -4.78
C LEU A 132 -7.44 -4.97 -5.73
N PRO A 133 -7.67 -4.88 -7.06
CA PRO A 133 -6.62 -4.47 -7.98
C PRO A 133 -6.10 -3.06 -7.63
N ILE A 134 -4.80 -2.85 -7.67
CA ILE A 134 -4.22 -1.53 -7.37
C ILE A 134 -4.53 -0.48 -8.44
N SER A 135 -5.02 -0.87 -9.61
CA SER A 135 -5.52 0.04 -10.65
C SER A 135 -6.99 0.43 -10.45
N ALA A 136 -7.64 0.00 -9.35
CA ALA A 136 -9.06 0.18 -9.12
C ALA A 136 -9.37 1.25 -8.07
N GLY A 137 -10.19 2.22 -8.45
CA GLY A 137 -10.85 3.16 -7.56
C GLY A 137 -9.91 4.03 -6.70
N ALA A 138 -10.47 4.62 -5.64
CA ALA A 138 -9.74 5.48 -4.73
C ALA A 138 -8.55 4.77 -4.07
N ILE A 139 -8.75 3.54 -3.58
CA ILE A 139 -7.70 2.81 -2.86
C ILE A 139 -6.48 2.51 -3.75
N GLY A 140 -6.69 2.30 -5.04
CA GLY A 140 -5.59 2.13 -6.00
C GLY A 140 -4.82 3.43 -6.21
N LYS A 141 -5.52 4.53 -6.50
CA LYS A 141 -4.91 5.85 -6.72
C LYS A 141 -4.05 6.29 -5.53
N ILE A 142 -4.53 6.09 -4.30
CA ILE A 142 -3.79 6.52 -3.10
C ILE A 142 -2.49 5.72 -2.91
N PHE A 143 -2.45 4.42 -3.22
CA PHE A 143 -1.21 3.66 -3.16
C PHE A 143 -0.28 3.96 -4.33
N LEU A 144 -0.80 4.16 -5.54
CA LEU A 144 0.01 4.53 -6.70
C LEU A 144 0.62 5.94 -6.53
N SER A 145 -0.02 6.84 -5.79
CA SER A 145 0.54 8.17 -5.50
C SER A 145 1.85 8.14 -4.71
N THR A 146 2.19 7.01 -4.06
CA THR A 146 3.45 6.82 -3.34
C THR A 146 4.65 6.45 -4.23
N MET A 147 4.39 6.15 -5.51
CA MET A 147 5.41 5.79 -6.51
C MET A 147 5.85 7.03 -7.31
N SER A 148 7.00 6.99 -7.99
CA SER A 148 7.36 8.03 -8.96
C SER A 148 6.46 7.98 -10.20
N ASN A 149 6.45 9.05 -11.00
CA ASN A 149 5.65 9.09 -12.24
C ASN A 149 6.08 8.00 -13.20
N GLU A 150 7.38 7.77 -13.33
CA GLU A 150 7.97 6.74 -14.18
C GLU A 150 7.51 5.34 -13.75
N GLU A 151 7.56 5.05 -12.46
CA GLU A 151 7.11 3.77 -11.89
C GLU A 151 5.61 3.54 -12.12
N VAL A 152 4.77 4.57 -11.93
CA VAL A 152 3.32 4.46 -12.17
C VAL A 152 3.03 4.21 -13.65
N VAL A 153 3.67 4.97 -14.56
CA VAL A 153 3.46 4.80 -16.00
C VAL A 153 3.91 3.42 -16.47
N GLU A 154 5.06 2.93 -16.00
CA GLU A 154 5.55 1.58 -16.30
C GLU A 154 4.57 0.51 -15.81
N PHE A 155 4.11 0.65 -14.56
CA PHE A 155 3.12 -0.25 -13.97
C PHE A 155 1.81 -0.27 -14.79
N LEU A 156 1.28 0.89 -15.17
CA LEU A 156 0.04 0.99 -15.92
C LEU A 156 0.17 0.46 -17.36
N ARG A 157 1.35 0.56 -17.98
CA ARG A 157 1.62 -0.04 -19.29
C ARG A 157 1.66 -1.57 -19.22
N ASP A 158 2.19 -2.13 -18.13
CA ASP A 158 2.26 -3.58 -17.92
C ASP A 158 0.89 -4.18 -17.56
N LYS A 159 0.14 -3.55 -16.66
CA LYS A 159 -1.13 -4.07 -16.12
C LYS A 159 -2.37 -3.59 -16.85
N GLY A 160 -2.27 -2.43 -17.51
CA GLY A 160 -3.41 -1.74 -18.12
C GLY A 160 -4.30 -1.02 -17.12
N LEU A 161 -5.26 -0.28 -17.66
CA LEU A 161 -6.36 0.36 -16.93
C LEU A 161 -7.68 -0.30 -17.36
N PRO A 162 -8.15 -1.31 -16.62
CA PRO A 162 -9.41 -1.98 -16.95
C PRO A 162 -10.61 -1.03 -16.83
N GLN A 163 -11.55 -1.14 -17.76
CA GLN A 163 -12.82 -0.43 -17.67
C GLN A 163 -13.79 -1.23 -16.81
N TYR A 164 -14.03 -0.80 -15.58
CA TYR A 164 -14.99 -1.42 -14.66
C TYR A 164 -16.40 -0.84 -14.83
N THR A 165 -16.48 0.46 -15.15
CA THR A 165 -17.73 1.20 -15.38
C THR A 165 -17.55 2.17 -16.54
N GLU A 166 -18.61 2.86 -16.92
CA GLU A 166 -18.56 3.98 -17.87
C GLU A 166 -17.74 5.18 -17.36
N ASN A 167 -17.52 5.29 -16.04
CA ASN A 167 -16.75 6.37 -15.40
C ASN A 167 -15.27 6.00 -15.20
N SER A 168 -14.86 4.76 -15.52
CA SER A 168 -13.47 4.34 -15.35
C SER A 168 -12.53 5.16 -16.22
N ILE A 169 -11.44 5.63 -15.62
CA ILE A 169 -10.36 6.31 -16.34
C ILE A 169 -9.51 5.24 -17.03
N THR A 170 -9.55 5.21 -18.36
CA THR A 170 -8.81 4.23 -19.18
C THR A 170 -7.62 4.84 -19.92
N ASP A 171 -7.51 6.17 -19.93
CA ASP A 171 -6.37 6.90 -20.48
C ASP A 171 -5.30 7.10 -19.40
N ILE A 172 -4.05 6.73 -19.71
CA ILE A 172 -2.92 6.80 -18.77
C ILE A 172 -2.63 8.25 -18.37
N ASN A 173 -2.73 9.23 -19.28
CA ASN A 173 -2.40 10.62 -18.97
C ASN A 173 -3.44 11.20 -18.00
N LEU A 174 -4.73 10.95 -18.26
CA LEU A 174 -5.81 11.37 -17.36
C LEU A 174 -5.67 10.69 -15.98
N PHE A 175 -5.28 9.43 -15.96
CA PHE A 175 -5.05 8.73 -14.70
C PHE A 175 -3.85 9.33 -13.92
N MET A 176 -2.78 9.73 -14.62
CA MET A 176 -1.63 10.42 -14.02
C MET A 176 -2.00 11.78 -13.44
N GLU A 177 -2.88 12.54 -14.09
CA GLU A 177 -3.41 13.79 -13.51
C GLU A 177 -4.13 13.53 -12.17
N GLU A 178 -4.90 12.45 -12.07
CA GLU A 178 -5.54 12.06 -10.81
C GLU A 178 -4.51 11.60 -9.74
N ILE A 179 -3.42 10.96 -10.13
CA ILE A 179 -2.32 10.62 -9.22
C ILE A 179 -1.64 11.89 -8.69
N GLU A 180 -1.37 12.88 -9.54
CA GLU A 180 -0.78 14.15 -9.11
C GLU A 180 -1.71 14.92 -8.16
N LYS A 181 -2.99 15.03 -8.50
CA LYS A 181 -4.01 15.60 -7.59
C LYS A 181 -4.05 14.87 -6.25
N THR A 182 -3.96 13.53 -6.28
CA THR A 182 -3.95 12.70 -5.07
C THR A 182 -2.75 13.02 -4.17
N ARG A 183 -1.57 13.26 -4.74
CA ARG A 183 -0.37 13.66 -3.98
C ARG A 183 -0.54 15.04 -3.33
N ASP A 184 -1.04 16.00 -4.09
CA ASP A 184 -1.23 17.38 -3.62
C ASP A 184 -2.29 17.46 -2.50
N LEU A 185 -3.38 16.72 -2.64
CA LEU A 185 -4.51 16.73 -1.71
C LEU A 185 -4.30 15.81 -0.48
N GLY A 186 -3.44 14.80 -0.59
CA GLY A 186 -3.24 13.76 0.43
C GLY A 186 -4.40 12.77 0.56
N TYR A 187 -5.30 12.75 -0.41
CA TYR A 187 -6.39 11.77 -0.52
C TYR A 187 -6.76 11.56 -1.98
N SER A 188 -7.41 10.44 -2.26
CA SER A 188 -7.96 10.10 -3.57
C SER A 188 -9.45 9.92 -3.50
N ILE A 189 -10.15 10.09 -4.63
CA ILE A 189 -11.60 9.92 -4.76
C ILE A 189 -11.88 8.94 -5.91
N ASP A 190 -12.98 8.20 -5.77
CA ASP A 190 -13.61 7.39 -6.80
C ASP A 190 -15.10 7.77 -6.87
N LEU A 191 -15.52 8.34 -7.97
CA LEU A 191 -16.91 8.74 -8.23
C LEU A 191 -17.63 7.76 -9.14
N GLY A 192 -17.58 6.47 -8.79
CA GLY A 192 -18.20 5.39 -9.55
C GLY A 192 -17.30 4.82 -10.65
N GLU A 193 -16.01 4.96 -10.51
CA GLU A 193 -15.01 4.43 -11.44
C GLU A 193 -14.86 2.91 -11.33
N TYR A 194 -14.84 2.37 -10.09
CA TYR A 194 -14.69 0.93 -9.84
C TYR A 194 -16.04 0.21 -9.75
N LEU A 195 -17.00 0.80 -9.04
CA LEU A 195 -18.36 0.25 -8.90
C LEU A 195 -19.39 1.34 -9.23
N LYS A 196 -20.25 1.05 -10.21
CA LYS A 196 -21.31 1.98 -10.62
C LYS A 196 -22.22 2.35 -9.44
N GLY A 197 -22.43 3.66 -9.26
CA GLY A 197 -23.28 4.19 -8.18
C GLY A 197 -22.65 4.12 -6.78
N VAL A 198 -21.35 3.86 -6.70
CA VAL A 198 -20.57 3.81 -5.46
C VAL A 198 -19.50 4.88 -5.49
N TRP A 199 -19.40 5.68 -4.42
CA TRP A 199 -18.34 6.64 -4.21
C TRP A 199 -17.44 6.19 -3.08
N ALA A 200 -16.17 6.50 -3.22
CA ALA A 200 -15.15 6.17 -2.23
C ALA A 200 -14.12 7.30 -2.13
N ALA A 201 -13.49 7.44 -0.98
CA ALA A 201 -12.24 8.18 -0.85
C ALA A 201 -11.28 7.43 0.07
N ALA A 202 -9.97 7.60 -0.18
CA ALA A 202 -8.91 6.93 0.53
C ALA A 202 -7.82 7.91 0.99
N SER A 203 -7.18 7.61 2.13
CA SER A 203 -6.04 8.34 2.68
C SER A 203 -5.00 7.36 3.24
N LEU A 204 -3.71 7.71 3.09
CA LEU A 204 -2.59 6.87 3.56
C LEU A 204 -2.40 6.97 5.07
N ILE A 205 -1.94 5.86 5.64
CA ILE A 205 -1.40 5.78 7.00
C ILE A 205 0.11 5.63 6.89
N TYR A 206 0.82 6.44 7.66
CA TYR A 206 2.28 6.44 7.72
C TYR A 206 2.80 5.96 9.06
N GLN A 207 3.97 5.34 9.04
CA GLN A 207 4.83 5.12 10.19
C GLN A 207 6.24 5.56 9.81
N ASP A 208 6.80 6.50 10.56
CA ASP A 208 8.15 7.06 10.31
C ASP A 208 8.36 7.49 8.84
N ALA A 209 7.41 8.24 8.30
CA ALA A 209 7.35 8.71 6.91
C ALA A 209 7.19 7.60 5.84
N SER A 210 7.04 6.34 6.22
CA SER A 210 6.76 5.22 5.30
C SER A 210 5.28 4.91 5.25
N PRO A 211 4.64 4.80 4.07
CA PRO A 211 3.24 4.39 3.98
C PRO A 211 3.11 2.91 4.36
N VAL A 212 2.35 2.63 5.42
CA VAL A 212 2.16 1.27 5.96
C VAL A 212 0.79 0.70 5.70
N GLY A 213 -0.17 1.53 5.28
CA GLY A 213 -1.52 1.14 4.96
C GLY A 213 -2.34 2.32 4.45
N ALA A 214 -3.61 2.10 4.20
CA ALA A 214 -4.56 3.14 3.87
C ALA A 214 -5.93 2.86 4.47
N LEU A 215 -6.63 3.94 4.83
CA LEU A 215 -8.05 3.93 5.15
C LEU A 215 -8.84 4.35 3.92
N TRP A 216 -10.00 3.75 3.74
CA TRP A 216 -10.98 4.28 2.78
C TRP A 216 -12.40 4.00 3.28
N PHE A 217 -13.34 4.83 2.85
CA PHE A 217 -14.75 4.55 3.00
C PHE A 217 -15.39 4.25 1.65
N VAL A 218 -16.53 3.60 1.68
CA VAL A 218 -17.41 3.42 0.52
C VAL A 218 -18.85 3.73 0.90
N GLY A 219 -19.57 4.35 -0.03
CA GLY A 219 -20.99 4.65 0.15
C GLY A 219 -21.72 4.76 -1.20
N PHE A 220 -23.04 4.71 -1.17
CA PHE A 220 -23.84 4.90 -2.38
C PHE A 220 -23.83 6.36 -2.82
N SER A 221 -23.66 6.63 -4.11
CA SER A 221 -23.56 7.97 -4.69
C SER A 221 -24.79 8.85 -4.39
N ASN A 222 -25.98 8.26 -4.35
CA ASN A 222 -27.23 8.97 -4.05
C ASN A 222 -27.31 9.51 -2.60
N SER A 223 -26.47 9.02 -1.70
CA SER A 223 -26.35 9.51 -0.33
C SER A 223 -25.17 10.44 -0.10
N MET A 224 -24.37 10.70 -1.14
CA MET A 224 -23.12 11.48 -1.10
C MET A 224 -23.32 12.80 -1.85
N ILE A 225 -23.96 13.77 -1.23
CA ILE A 225 -23.94 15.14 -1.73
C ILE A 225 -22.59 15.81 -1.42
N ASP A 226 -22.21 16.81 -2.19
CA ASP A 226 -20.86 17.41 -2.13
C ASP A 226 -20.43 17.83 -0.73
N GLU A 227 -21.28 18.50 0.03
CA GLU A 227 -20.97 18.90 1.42
C GLU A 227 -20.70 17.70 2.33
N ARG A 228 -21.48 16.64 2.17
CA ARG A 228 -21.29 15.42 2.94
C ARG A 228 -19.99 14.69 2.54
N LEU A 229 -19.67 14.65 1.26
CA LEU A 229 -18.44 14.04 0.77
C LEU A 229 -17.23 14.77 1.34
N HIS A 230 -17.20 16.10 1.32
CA HIS A 230 -16.12 16.88 1.93
C HIS A 230 -15.98 16.61 3.42
N TYR A 231 -17.10 16.61 4.16
CA TYR A 231 -17.11 16.27 5.59
C TYR A 231 -16.50 14.88 5.86
N ILE A 232 -16.85 13.87 5.06
CA ILE A 232 -16.33 12.51 5.23
C ILE A 232 -14.83 12.47 4.91
N ILE A 233 -14.37 13.14 3.84
CA ILE A 233 -12.96 13.21 3.46
C ILE A 233 -12.12 13.88 4.56
N ASP A 234 -12.58 14.97 5.13
CA ASP A 234 -11.88 15.67 6.21
C ASP A 234 -11.71 14.76 7.43
N ASN A 235 -12.77 14.04 7.82
CA ASN A 235 -12.70 13.08 8.92
C ASN A 235 -11.81 11.87 8.60
N LEU A 236 -11.81 11.38 7.36
CA LEU A 236 -10.94 10.32 6.89
C LEU A 236 -9.46 10.74 7.00
N LYS A 237 -9.10 11.91 6.50
CA LYS A 237 -7.74 12.46 6.58
C LYS A 237 -7.29 12.64 8.03
N ASN A 238 -8.11 13.28 8.84
CA ASN A 238 -7.82 13.48 10.27
C ASN A 238 -7.61 12.15 10.99
N THR A 239 -8.42 11.14 10.68
CA THR A 239 -8.28 9.81 11.29
C THR A 239 -6.99 9.13 10.83
N ALA A 240 -6.64 9.20 9.54
CA ALA A 240 -5.39 8.64 9.02
C ALA A 240 -4.16 9.31 9.65
N GLU A 241 -4.20 10.62 9.88
CA GLU A 241 -3.15 11.37 10.57
C GLU A 241 -3.02 10.98 12.05
N GLN A 242 -4.13 10.86 12.77
CA GLN A 242 -4.14 10.40 14.17
C GLN A 242 -3.54 8.99 14.31
N ILE A 243 -3.88 8.07 13.40
CA ILE A 243 -3.31 6.73 13.37
C ILE A 243 -1.82 6.79 13.08
N SER A 244 -1.40 7.58 12.08
CA SER A 244 0.01 7.75 11.71
C SER A 244 0.83 8.28 12.90
N THR A 245 0.31 9.28 13.59
CA THR A 245 0.89 9.81 14.81
C THR A 245 1.00 8.72 15.88
N ARG A 246 -0.07 7.95 16.10
CA ARG A 246 -0.10 6.86 17.09
C ARG A 246 0.94 5.77 16.80
N LEU A 247 1.10 5.41 15.51
CA LEU A 247 2.08 4.40 15.08
C LEU A 247 3.53 4.89 15.23
N SER A 248 3.79 6.17 14.97
CA SER A 248 5.14 6.76 15.11
C SER A 248 5.56 6.97 16.57
N PHE A 249 4.61 7.18 17.48
CA PHE A 249 4.89 7.32 18.93
C PHE A 249 4.83 6.01 19.72
N SER A 250 4.52 4.89 19.10
CA SER A 250 4.61 3.59 19.76
C SER A 250 6.09 3.17 19.78
N PRO A 251 6.79 3.20 20.94
CA PRO A 251 8.16 2.70 21.00
C PRO A 251 8.16 1.22 20.59
N LEU A 252 9.06 0.89 19.67
CA LEU A 252 9.43 -0.49 19.32
C LEU A 252 9.88 -1.27 20.55
#